data_2ca65969d660a4c9329a49d637d4bea9
#
_entry.id   2ca65969d660a4c9329a49d637d4bea9
#
_cell.length_a   1.000
_cell.length_b   1.000
_cell.length_c   1.000
_cell.angle_alpha   90.00
_cell.angle_beta   90.00
_cell.angle_gamma   90.00
#
_symmetry.space_group_name_H-M   'P 1'
#
loop_
_entity.id
_entity.type
_entity.pdbx_description
1 polymer ?
#
loop_
_entity_poly.entity_id
_entity_poly.type
_entity_poly.pdbx_seq_one_letter_code
_entity_poly.pdbx_strand_id
1 'polypeptide(L)'
;VTDSTNLSDDYTRNRVRHIIIPEMERINGAFFTAVTRAQDSLREDSDFLTALAERELEAARSGRGWNAAALAALPAPLRSRAVRKILADGGIEPSALRINTAISLLEKRSARFNPCRDRFFTIRKGVCFVEHIEQHYKKHEK
;
A
#
# COMPACT_ATOMS: atom_id res chain seq x y z
N VAL A 1 -19.45 29.88 -6.29
CA VAL A 1 -18.11 29.65 -6.88
C VAL A 1 -18.10 28.23 -7.37
N THR A 2 -18.28 28.02 -8.68
CA THR A 2 -18.28 26.69 -9.32
C THR A 2 -16.82 26.29 -9.47
N ASP A 3 -16.45 25.20 -8.82
CA ASP A 3 -15.08 24.69 -8.80
C ASP A 3 -14.68 24.20 -10.21
N SER A 4 -13.71 24.89 -10.84
CA SER A 4 -13.24 24.63 -12.19
C SER A 4 -12.55 23.28 -12.37
N THR A 5 -12.14 22.62 -11.28
CA THR A 5 -11.54 21.28 -11.27
C THR A 5 -12.53 20.18 -11.65
N ASN A 6 -13.79 20.30 -11.29
CA ASN A 6 -14.84 19.35 -11.64
C ASN A 6 -15.16 19.30 -13.15
N LEU A 7 -15.03 20.44 -13.85
CA LEU A 7 -15.28 20.52 -15.29
C LEU A 7 -14.20 19.80 -16.12
N SER A 8 -12.94 19.78 -15.65
CA SER A 8 -11.83 19.11 -16.35
C SER A 8 -11.91 17.59 -16.23
N ASP A 9 -12.26 17.06 -15.05
CA ASP A 9 -12.40 15.64 -14.80
C ASP A 9 -13.62 15.05 -15.51
N ASP A 10 -14.75 15.77 -15.52
CA ASP A 10 -15.94 15.40 -16.29
C ASP A 10 -15.66 15.44 -17.79
N TYR A 11 -14.90 16.43 -18.28
CA TYR A 11 -14.51 16.51 -19.69
C TYR A 11 -13.61 15.35 -20.09
N THR A 12 -12.60 15.02 -19.29
CA THR A 12 -11.68 13.90 -19.55
C THR A 12 -12.41 12.57 -19.50
N ARG A 13 -13.24 12.32 -18.49
CA ARG A 13 -14.05 11.10 -18.32
C ARG A 13 -15.03 10.94 -19.48
N ASN A 14 -15.71 11.99 -19.88
CA ASN A 14 -16.65 12.02 -21.01
C ASN A 14 -15.93 11.76 -22.34
N ARG A 15 -14.76 12.35 -22.53
CA ARG A 15 -13.94 12.12 -23.73
C ARG A 15 -13.49 10.66 -23.83
N VAL A 16 -13.04 10.06 -22.74
CA VAL A 16 -12.68 8.63 -22.70
C VAL A 16 -13.89 7.78 -23.06
N ARG A 17 -15.05 8.00 -22.42
CA ARG A 17 -16.25 7.18 -22.58
C ARG A 17 -16.88 7.32 -23.98
N HIS A 18 -16.92 8.52 -24.54
CA HIS A 18 -17.68 8.80 -25.77
C HIS A 18 -16.83 8.84 -27.03
N ILE A 19 -15.50 8.93 -26.92
CA ILE A 19 -14.60 9.00 -28.07
C ILE A 19 -13.60 7.84 -28.06
N ILE A 20 -12.81 7.72 -26.99
CA ILE A 20 -11.67 6.79 -26.99
C ILE A 20 -12.17 5.33 -26.93
N ILE A 21 -13.08 5.02 -26.04
CA ILE A 21 -13.62 3.66 -25.88
C ILE A 21 -14.30 3.16 -27.15
N PRO A 22 -15.24 3.91 -27.76
CA PRO A 22 -15.86 3.47 -29.03
C PRO A 22 -14.86 3.30 -30.18
N GLU A 23 -13.83 4.16 -30.25
CA GLU A 23 -12.81 4.01 -31.29
C GLU A 23 -11.94 2.77 -31.07
N MET A 24 -11.62 2.42 -29.82
CA MET A 24 -10.91 1.17 -29.51
C MET A 24 -11.73 -0.06 -29.87
N GLU A 25 -13.05 -0.05 -29.63
CA GLU A 25 -13.96 -1.11 -30.05
C GLU A 25 -14.04 -1.23 -31.58
N ARG A 26 -14.03 -0.10 -32.29
CA ARG A 26 -14.03 -0.07 -33.76
C ARG A 26 -12.77 -0.68 -34.35
N ILE A 27 -11.60 -0.44 -33.71
CA ILE A 27 -10.31 -1.01 -34.13
C ILE A 27 -10.24 -2.51 -33.81
N ASN A 28 -10.75 -2.88 -32.62
CA ASN A 28 -10.76 -4.27 -32.18
C ASN A 28 -12.07 -4.58 -31.43
N GLY A 29 -13.00 -5.22 -32.11
CA GLY A 29 -14.31 -5.61 -31.55
C GLY A 29 -14.24 -6.54 -30.34
N ALA A 30 -13.09 -7.15 -30.07
CA ALA A 30 -12.83 -7.95 -28.87
C ALA A 30 -12.14 -7.18 -27.73
N PHE A 31 -11.95 -5.86 -27.90
CA PHE A 31 -11.18 -5.04 -26.95
C PHE A 31 -11.65 -5.20 -25.49
N PHE A 32 -12.93 -5.00 -25.23
CA PHE A 32 -13.46 -5.13 -23.86
C PHE A 32 -13.33 -6.54 -23.31
N THR A 33 -13.59 -7.55 -24.13
CA THR A 33 -13.44 -8.95 -23.72
C THR A 33 -12.00 -9.26 -23.34
N ALA A 34 -11.02 -8.76 -24.10
CA ALA A 34 -9.60 -8.94 -23.81
C ALA A 34 -9.18 -8.21 -22.53
N VAL A 35 -9.64 -6.95 -22.33
CA VAL A 35 -9.35 -6.16 -21.13
C VAL A 35 -9.97 -6.81 -19.89
N THR A 36 -11.23 -7.25 -19.97
CA THR A 36 -11.90 -7.92 -18.85
C THR A 36 -11.19 -9.21 -18.46
N ARG A 37 -10.83 -10.05 -19.43
CA ARG A 37 -10.06 -11.28 -19.14
C ARG A 37 -8.71 -10.98 -18.49
N ALA A 38 -7.99 -9.97 -18.97
CA ALA A 38 -6.72 -9.57 -18.38
C ALA A 38 -6.91 -9.05 -16.93
N GLN A 39 -7.97 -8.27 -16.70
CA GLN A 39 -8.32 -7.77 -15.37
C GLN A 39 -8.66 -8.91 -14.39
N ASP A 40 -9.44 -9.89 -14.84
CA ASP A 40 -9.82 -11.05 -14.02
C ASP A 40 -8.58 -11.87 -13.65
N SER A 41 -7.71 -12.16 -14.61
CA SER A 41 -6.45 -12.87 -14.37
C SER A 41 -5.54 -12.11 -13.38
N LEU A 42 -5.37 -10.79 -13.55
CA LEU A 42 -4.59 -9.98 -12.65
C LEU A 42 -5.19 -9.91 -11.24
N ARG A 43 -6.52 -9.97 -11.13
CA ARG A 43 -7.21 -10.02 -9.83
C ARG A 43 -6.93 -11.35 -9.12
N GLU A 44 -7.08 -12.47 -9.82
CA GLU A 44 -6.77 -13.81 -9.28
C GLU A 44 -5.33 -13.90 -8.79
N ASP A 45 -4.36 -13.44 -9.59
CA ASP A 45 -2.95 -13.39 -9.21
C ASP A 45 -2.72 -12.49 -7.98
N SER A 46 -3.37 -11.32 -7.95
CA SER A 46 -3.26 -10.39 -6.83
C SER A 46 -3.84 -10.97 -5.54
N ASP A 47 -4.97 -11.65 -5.61
CA ASP A 47 -5.63 -12.27 -4.45
C ASP A 47 -4.79 -13.43 -3.92
N PHE A 48 -4.26 -14.27 -4.80
CA PHE A 48 -3.33 -15.34 -4.43
C PHE A 48 -2.08 -14.81 -3.72
N LEU A 49 -1.42 -13.80 -4.31
CA LEU A 49 -0.22 -13.20 -3.73
C LEU A 49 -0.51 -12.50 -2.39
N THR A 50 -1.72 -11.96 -2.22
CA THR A 50 -2.13 -11.32 -0.97
C THR A 50 -2.34 -12.37 0.12
N ALA A 51 -3.06 -13.44 -0.17
CA ALA A 51 -3.26 -14.55 0.77
C ALA A 51 -1.91 -15.20 1.17
N LEU A 52 -1.01 -15.37 0.20
CA LEU A 52 0.32 -15.91 0.46
C LEU A 52 1.14 -14.96 1.35
N ALA A 53 1.10 -13.66 1.09
CA ALA A 53 1.80 -12.65 1.90
C ALA A 53 1.27 -12.61 3.34
N GLU A 54 -0.04 -12.75 3.53
CA GLU A 54 -0.64 -12.81 4.88
C GLU A 54 -0.22 -14.07 5.64
N ARG A 55 -0.13 -15.21 4.97
CA ARG A 55 0.39 -16.44 5.57
C ARG A 55 1.86 -16.31 5.99
N GLU A 56 2.70 -15.76 5.13
CA GLU A 56 4.11 -15.51 5.44
C GLU A 56 4.28 -14.47 6.55
N LEU A 57 3.42 -13.46 6.58
CA LEU A 57 3.38 -12.45 7.64
C LEU A 57 3.05 -13.09 8.99
N GLU A 58 2.06 -13.99 9.04
CA GLU A 58 1.71 -14.69 10.27
C GLU A 58 2.83 -15.65 10.72
N ALA A 59 3.49 -16.33 9.79
CA ALA A 59 4.66 -17.17 10.09
C ALA A 59 5.84 -16.35 10.65
N ALA A 60 5.96 -15.08 10.28
CA ALA A 60 6.99 -14.17 10.78
C ALA A 60 6.64 -13.54 12.14
N ARG A 61 5.52 -13.90 12.79
CA ARG A 61 5.13 -13.35 14.10
C ARG A 61 6.23 -13.49 15.14
N SER A 62 6.47 -12.40 15.89
CA SER A 62 7.45 -12.34 16.96
C SER A 62 6.97 -11.41 18.07
N GLY A 63 6.40 -11.99 19.12
CA GLY A 63 5.78 -11.23 20.19
C GLY A 63 4.63 -10.34 19.68
N ARG A 64 4.69 -9.05 19.95
CA ARG A 64 3.67 -8.09 19.46
C ARG A 64 3.96 -7.49 18.07
N GLY A 65 4.97 -8.00 17.37
CA GLY A 65 5.38 -7.55 16.04
C GLY A 65 5.75 -8.71 15.14
N TRP A 66 6.66 -8.47 14.23
CA TRP A 66 7.11 -9.44 13.23
C TRP A 66 8.64 -9.44 13.11
N ASN A 67 9.22 -10.58 12.81
CA ASN A 67 10.66 -10.71 12.57
C ASN A 67 11.04 -9.96 11.28
N ALA A 68 11.79 -8.89 11.42
CA ALA A 68 12.16 -8.00 10.31
C ALA A 68 13.04 -8.71 9.27
N ALA A 69 13.98 -9.58 9.71
CA ALA A 69 14.85 -10.34 8.81
C ALA A 69 14.06 -11.38 7.99
N ALA A 70 13.08 -12.05 8.61
CA ALA A 70 12.19 -12.98 7.90
C ALA A 70 11.39 -12.23 6.82
N LEU A 71 10.86 -11.04 7.12
CA LEU A 71 10.16 -10.21 6.13
C LEU A 71 11.09 -9.70 5.03
N ALA A 72 12.34 -9.33 5.37
CA ALA A 72 13.33 -8.88 4.39
C ALA A 72 13.67 -9.98 3.38
N ALA A 73 13.67 -11.24 3.81
CA ALA A 73 13.98 -12.40 2.96
C ALA A 73 12.84 -12.77 2.00
N LEU A 74 11.63 -12.27 2.19
CA LEU A 74 10.50 -12.55 1.30
C LEU A 74 10.75 -12.02 -0.12
N PRO A 75 10.23 -12.70 -1.16
CA PRO A 75 10.16 -12.16 -2.51
C PRO A 75 9.49 -10.78 -2.52
N ALA A 76 9.96 -9.88 -3.38
CA ALA A 76 9.50 -8.49 -3.42
C ALA A 76 7.96 -8.32 -3.47
N PRO A 77 7.19 -9.12 -4.25
CA PRO A 77 5.74 -9.01 -4.27
C PRO A 77 5.06 -9.35 -2.94
N LEU A 78 5.61 -10.30 -2.18
CA LEU A 78 5.09 -10.71 -0.87
C LEU A 78 5.52 -9.73 0.22
N ARG A 79 6.79 -9.33 0.20
CA ARG A 79 7.35 -8.36 1.15
C ARG A 79 6.60 -7.03 1.13
N SER A 80 6.30 -6.50 -0.07
CA SER A 80 5.55 -5.24 -0.19
C SER A 80 4.11 -5.35 0.31
N ARG A 81 3.45 -6.49 0.11
CA ARG A 81 2.10 -6.75 0.63
C ARG A 81 2.10 -6.92 2.15
N ALA A 82 3.05 -7.67 2.70
CA ALA A 82 3.22 -7.86 4.13
C ALA A 82 3.44 -6.50 4.84
N VAL A 83 4.36 -5.69 4.34
CA VAL A 83 4.62 -4.34 4.89
C VAL A 83 3.40 -3.43 4.75
N ARG A 84 2.69 -3.47 3.62
CA ARG A 84 1.42 -2.75 3.42
C ARG A 84 0.42 -3.09 4.52
N LYS A 85 0.25 -4.39 4.81
CA LYS A 85 -0.66 -4.85 5.86
C LYS A 85 -0.23 -4.37 7.24
N ILE A 86 1.04 -4.49 7.59
CA ILE A 86 1.56 -3.97 8.87
C ILE A 86 1.25 -2.48 9.05
N LEU A 87 1.47 -1.68 8.01
CA LEU A 87 1.18 -0.24 8.05
C LEU A 87 -0.32 0.01 8.21
N ALA A 88 -1.17 -0.65 7.40
CA ALA A 88 -2.61 -0.50 7.43
C ALA A 88 -3.20 -0.90 8.80
N ASP A 89 -2.84 -2.07 9.31
CA ASP A 89 -3.29 -2.58 10.62
C ASP A 89 -2.82 -1.67 11.76
N GLY A 90 -1.64 -1.04 11.60
CA GLY A 90 -1.14 -0.02 12.49
C GLY A 90 -1.80 1.35 12.34
N GLY A 91 -2.78 1.50 11.43
CA GLY A 91 -3.50 2.75 11.17
C GLY A 91 -2.67 3.79 10.42
N ILE A 92 -1.69 3.35 9.65
CA ILE A 92 -0.91 4.17 8.73
C ILE A 92 -1.40 3.88 7.31
N GLU A 93 -1.94 4.89 6.62
CA GLU A 93 -2.34 4.72 5.23
C GLU A 93 -1.13 4.35 4.35
N PRO A 94 -1.15 3.17 3.68
CA PRO A 94 -0.01 2.71 2.90
C PRO A 94 0.10 3.48 1.58
N SER A 95 1.19 4.20 1.38
CA SER A 95 1.61 4.74 0.09
C SER A 95 2.87 4.04 -0.40
N ALA A 96 3.17 4.12 -1.70
CA ALA A 96 4.39 3.53 -2.26
C ALA A 96 5.65 4.02 -1.53
N LEU A 97 5.72 5.32 -1.22
CA LEU A 97 6.83 5.91 -0.47
C LEU A 97 6.96 5.30 0.93
N ARG A 98 5.85 5.21 1.68
CA ARG A 98 5.85 4.67 3.05
C ARG A 98 6.21 3.19 3.09
N ILE A 99 5.70 2.41 2.14
CA ILE A 99 6.02 0.98 2.01
C ILE A 99 7.51 0.81 1.70
N ASN A 100 8.05 1.52 0.71
CA ASN A 100 9.45 1.41 0.32
C ASN A 100 10.39 1.88 1.44
N THR A 101 10.03 2.95 2.17
CA THR A 101 10.79 3.39 3.34
C THR A 101 10.80 2.32 4.44
N ALA A 102 9.65 1.73 4.76
CA ALA A 102 9.58 0.65 5.74
C ALA A 102 10.42 -0.57 5.32
N ILE A 103 10.34 -0.97 4.05
CA ILE A 103 11.13 -2.07 3.48
C ILE A 103 12.63 -1.80 3.62
N SER A 104 13.10 -0.59 3.32
CA SER A 104 14.53 -0.25 3.41
C SER A 104 15.10 -0.32 4.85
N LEU A 105 14.23 -0.37 5.83
CA LEU A 105 14.61 -0.49 7.23
C LEU A 105 14.67 -1.94 7.72
N LEU A 106 14.03 -2.91 7.03
CA LEU A 106 13.87 -4.29 7.53
C LEU A 106 15.20 -5.00 7.85
N GLU A 107 16.26 -4.67 7.14
CA GLU A 107 17.60 -5.25 7.38
C GLU A 107 18.32 -4.63 8.59
N LYS A 108 17.79 -3.56 9.15
CA LYS A 108 18.39 -2.88 10.30
C LYS A 108 17.98 -3.56 11.61
N ARG A 109 18.90 -3.68 12.54
CA ARG A 109 18.62 -4.24 13.88
C ARG A 109 17.72 -3.32 14.72
N SER A 110 17.86 -2.01 14.52
CA SER A 110 17.04 -0.99 15.15
C SER A 110 16.91 0.20 14.20
N ALA A 111 15.68 0.61 13.97
CA ALA A 111 15.34 1.75 13.10
C ALA A 111 13.96 2.27 13.46
N ARG A 112 13.68 3.49 13.07
CA ARG A 112 12.39 4.11 13.26
C ARG A 112 12.16 5.18 12.19
N PHE A 113 10.96 5.25 11.64
CA PHE A 113 10.54 6.39 10.86
C PHE A 113 9.11 6.80 11.22
N ASN A 114 8.79 8.08 11.04
CA ASN A 114 7.48 8.64 11.32
C ASN A 114 6.73 8.89 10.00
N PRO A 115 5.78 8.00 9.60
CA PRO A 115 4.96 8.20 8.41
C PRO A 115 3.78 9.15 8.61
N CYS A 116 3.38 9.37 9.87
CA CYS A 116 2.33 10.28 10.25
C CYS A 116 2.49 10.70 11.72
N ARG A 117 1.82 11.76 12.12
CA ARG A 117 2.11 12.58 13.31
C ARG A 117 2.32 11.81 14.63
N ASP A 118 1.54 10.77 14.88
CA ASP A 118 1.47 10.06 16.16
C ASP A 118 1.82 8.57 16.04
N ARG A 119 2.16 8.09 14.83
CA ARG A 119 2.44 6.70 14.54
C ARG A 119 3.82 6.53 13.95
N PHE A 120 4.50 5.48 14.36
CA PHE A 120 5.88 5.19 14.00
C PHE A 120 6.00 3.74 13.57
N PHE A 121 6.59 3.52 12.40
CA PHE A 121 7.10 2.20 12.06
C PHE A 121 8.45 2.03 12.75
N THR A 122 8.55 1.07 13.65
CA THR A 122 9.70 0.87 14.52
C THR A 122 10.26 -0.53 14.35
N ILE A 123 11.57 -0.63 14.30
CA ILE A 123 12.30 -1.89 14.44
C ILE A 123 13.11 -1.81 15.72
N ARG A 124 12.91 -2.79 16.61
CA ARG A 124 13.64 -2.90 17.86
C ARG A 124 14.10 -4.33 18.08
N LYS A 125 15.41 -4.53 18.16
CA LYS A 125 16.05 -5.87 18.32
C LYS A 125 15.61 -6.86 17.23
N GLY A 126 15.45 -6.39 15.98
CA GLY A 126 15.05 -7.21 14.86
C GLY A 126 13.55 -7.52 14.76
N VAL A 127 12.71 -6.93 15.60
CA VAL A 127 11.25 -7.03 15.53
C VAL A 127 10.68 -5.72 15.03
N CYS A 128 9.89 -5.77 13.95
CA CYS A 128 9.19 -4.60 13.42
C CYS A 128 7.73 -4.56 13.90
N PHE A 129 7.24 -3.36 14.16
CA PHE A 129 5.87 -3.09 14.60
C PHE A 129 5.52 -1.62 14.38
N VAL A 130 4.23 -1.30 14.44
CA VAL A 130 3.77 0.09 14.50
C VAL A 130 3.49 0.44 15.96
N GLU A 131 4.06 1.54 16.42
CA GLU A 131 3.77 2.11 17.75
C GLU A 131 3.03 3.45 17.61
N HIS A 132 2.08 3.65 18.50
CA HIS A 132 1.38 4.91 18.67
C HIS A 132 1.98 5.65 19.86
N ILE A 133 2.35 6.91 19.69
CA ILE A 133 2.91 7.75 20.73
C ILE A 133 2.05 9.01 20.82
N GLU A 134 1.29 9.12 21.88
CA GLU A 134 0.57 10.35 22.20
C GLU A 134 1.59 11.47 22.45
N GLN A 135 1.61 12.47 21.58
CA GLN A 135 2.36 13.67 21.82
C GLN A 135 1.55 14.57 22.77
N HIS A 136 1.90 14.55 24.05
CA HIS A 136 1.42 15.56 24.98
C HIS A 136 2.04 16.90 24.57
N TYR A 137 1.31 17.69 23.79
CA TYR A 137 1.63 19.12 23.65
C TYR A 137 1.44 19.78 25.01
N LYS A 138 2.54 20.09 25.70
CA LYS A 138 2.50 21.08 26.75
C LYS A 138 2.08 22.40 26.10
N LYS A 139 0.83 22.82 26.30
CA LYS A 139 0.43 24.19 26.08
C LYS A 139 1.32 25.05 26.97
N HIS A 140 2.26 25.78 26.38
CA HIS A 140 2.85 26.92 27.04
C HIS A 140 1.76 28.00 27.09
N GLU A 141 1.05 28.08 28.20
CA GLU A 141 0.31 29.29 28.57
C GLU A 141 1.36 30.39 28.81
N LYS A 142 1.25 31.42 27.95
CA LYS A 142 1.86 32.73 28.25
C LYS A 142 0.76 33.65 28.73
#